data_9448a254af950512e2bdfe89b8c88c4c
#
_entry.id   9448a254af950512e2bdfe89b8c88c4c
#
_cell.length_a   1.000
_cell.length_b   1.000
_cell.length_c   1.000
_cell.angle_alpha   90.00
_cell.angle_beta   90.00
_cell.angle_gamma   90.00
#
_symmetry.space_group_name_H-M   'P 1'
#
loop_
_entity.id
_entity.type
_entity.pdbx_description
1 polymer ?
#
loop_
_entity_poly.entity_id
_entity_poly.type
_entity_poly.pdbx_seq_one_letter_code
_entity_poly.pdbx_strand_id
1 'polypeptide(L)'
;MDYDTAHRLFEYRDGALFRRVSPPRSNIPVGARVGVINALGYEVFGHNRKQYRVHRVIFLMHHGYLPEYVDHIDGNTLNNRAENLRSADPVTNQYNTKKHADNSSGHKNVWVDPRTGHFVVKVAVNRKNTYVGTYKTLLDAVTAATEARLAAHGAFANHGG
;
A
#
# COMPACT_ATOMS: atom_id res chain seq x y z
N MET A 1 15.20 -11.58 8.31
CA MET A 1 15.46 -12.50 7.16
C MET A 1 16.33 -11.72 6.22
N ASP A 2 17.42 -12.30 5.81
CA ASP A 2 18.30 -11.77 4.76
C ASP A 2 17.92 -12.33 3.37
N TYR A 3 18.55 -11.80 2.34
CA TYR A 3 18.30 -12.13 0.94
C TYR A 3 18.51 -13.63 0.63
N ASP A 4 19.67 -14.18 1.05
CA ASP A 4 20.02 -15.57 0.76
C ASP A 4 19.06 -16.55 1.46
N THR A 5 18.70 -16.25 2.71
CA THR A 5 17.69 -17.03 3.45
C THR A 5 16.35 -17.01 2.77
N ALA A 6 15.90 -15.85 2.26
CA ALA A 6 14.63 -15.74 1.56
C ALA A 6 14.61 -16.62 0.30
N HIS A 7 15.65 -16.54 -0.56
CA HIS A 7 15.77 -17.34 -1.78
C HIS A 7 15.95 -18.83 -1.52
N ARG A 8 16.61 -19.20 -0.42
CA ARG A 8 16.75 -20.60 -0.03
C ARG A 8 15.43 -21.21 0.43
N LEU A 9 14.62 -20.44 1.15
CA LEU A 9 13.39 -20.93 1.78
C LEU A 9 12.17 -20.84 0.85
N PHE A 10 12.14 -19.85 -0.04
CA PHE A 10 10.95 -19.49 -0.80
C PHE A 10 11.23 -19.33 -2.29
N GLU A 11 10.18 -19.56 -3.05
CA GLU A 11 10.07 -19.22 -4.46
C GLU A 11 8.97 -18.19 -4.63
N TYR A 12 9.24 -17.13 -5.38
CA TYR A 12 8.25 -16.14 -5.77
C TYR A 12 7.53 -16.60 -7.04
N ARG A 13 6.21 -16.52 -7.04
CA ARG A 13 5.36 -16.70 -8.23
C ARG A 13 4.18 -15.74 -8.12
N ASP A 14 4.09 -14.79 -9.03
CA ASP A 14 2.90 -13.98 -9.29
C ASP A 14 2.28 -13.30 -8.04
N GLY A 15 3.10 -12.69 -7.20
CA GLY A 15 2.66 -12.03 -5.97
C GLY A 15 2.54 -12.95 -4.75
N ALA A 16 2.91 -14.21 -4.86
CA ALA A 16 2.88 -15.17 -3.75
C ALA A 16 4.24 -15.81 -3.51
N LEU A 17 4.46 -16.27 -2.27
CA LEU A 17 5.61 -17.09 -1.89
C LEU A 17 5.20 -18.54 -1.75
N PHE A 18 6.05 -19.43 -2.22
CA PHE A 18 5.92 -20.88 -2.09
C PHE A 18 7.15 -21.46 -1.44
N ARG A 19 6.98 -22.52 -0.64
CA ARG A 19 8.08 -23.15 0.10
C ARG A 19 8.99 -23.94 -0.83
N ARG A 20 10.29 -23.67 -0.77
CA ARG A 20 11.33 -24.52 -1.36
C ARG A 20 11.77 -25.65 -0.44
N VAL A 21 11.59 -25.46 0.87
CA VAL A 21 11.92 -26.45 1.90
C VAL A 21 10.78 -26.56 2.92
N SER A 22 10.50 -27.76 3.41
CA SER A 22 9.56 -27.98 4.50
C SER A 22 10.11 -27.41 5.80
N PRO A 23 9.30 -26.72 6.63
CA PRO A 23 9.76 -26.25 7.94
C PRO A 23 10.10 -27.44 8.83
N PRO A 24 11.12 -27.33 9.70
CA PRO A 24 11.44 -28.39 10.65
C PRO A 24 10.24 -28.76 11.53
N ARG A 25 10.04 -30.04 11.77
CA ARG A 25 8.95 -30.58 12.61
C ARG A 25 7.55 -30.13 12.15
N SER A 26 7.34 -30.05 10.87
CA SER A 26 6.07 -29.62 10.25
C SER A 26 5.70 -30.55 9.09
N ASN A 27 4.39 -30.78 8.92
CA ASN A 27 3.85 -31.56 7.79
C ASN A 27 3.56 -30.68 6.56
N ILE A 28 4.03 -29.41 6.55
CA ILE A 28 3.83 -28.50 5.40
C ILE A 28 4.78 -28.93 4.28
N PRO A 29 4.25 -29.32 3.09
CA PRO A 29 5.08 -29.80 2.00
C PRO A 29 5.86 -28.70 1.29
N VAL A 30 6.89 -29.09 0.56
CA VAL A 30 7.52 -28.26 -0.48
C VAL A 30 6.48 -27.87 -1.50
N GLY A 31 6.52 -26.65 -2.02
CA GLY A 31 5.53 -26.10 -2.95
C GLY A 31 4.26 -25.55 -2.29
N ALA A 32 4.09 -25.68 -0.96
CA ALA A 32 2.97 -25.06 -0.28
C ALA A 32 3.07 -23.53 -0.31
N ARG A 33 1.93 -22.86 -0.55
CA ARG A 33 1.81 -21.40 -0.45
C ARG A 33 2.10 -20.94 0.98
N VAL A 34 2.77 -19.80 1.09
CA VAL A 34 3.18 -19.20 2.36
C VAL A 34 2.33 -17.98 2.64
N GLY A 35 1.79 -17.90 3.86
CA GLY A 35 1.10 -16.72 4.37
C GLY A 35 -0.36 -16.98 4.72
N VAL A 36 -0.81 -16.19 5.70
CA VAL A 36 -2.21 -16.04 6.12
C VAL A 36 -2.51 -14.56 6.27
N ILE A 37 -3.75 -14.15 6.04
CA ILE A 37 -4.16 -12.75 6.18
C ILE A 37 -4.35 -12.44 7.66
N ASN A 38 -3.66 -11.40 8.16
CA ASN A 38 -3.82 -10.93 9.53
C ASN A 38 -4.99 -9.93 9.66
N ALA A 39 -5.30 -9.51 10.90
CA ALA A 39 -6.37 -8.56 11.19
C ALA A 39 -6.19 -7.16 10.52
N LEU A 40 -4.96 -6.82 10.11
CA LEU A 40 -4.64 -5.58 9.40
C LEU A 40 -4.74 -5.72 7.87
N GLY A 41 -5.17 -6.88 7.36
CA GLY A 41 -5.32 -7.13 5.94
C GLY A 41 -4.01 -7.43 5.19
N TYR A 42 -2.92 -7.76 5.89
CA TYR A 42 -1.65 -8.14 5.28
C TYR A 42 -1.45 -9.64 5.30
N GLU A 43 -0.85 -10.18 4.24
CA GLU A 43 -0.39 -11.56 4.22
C GLU A 43 0.90 -11.70 5.02
N VAL A 44 0.90 -12.58 6.05
CA VAL A 44 2.00 -12.76 7.00
C VAL A 44 2.31 -14.23 7.23
N PHE A 45 3.56 -14.53 7.63
CA PHE A 45 3.97 -15.88 8.05
C PHE A 45 4.99 -15.84 9.18
N GLY A 46 5.07 -16.95 9.93
CA GLY A 46 6.09 -17.16 10.98
C GLY A 46 7.31 -17.88 10.46
N HIS A 47 8.51 -17.44 10.86
CA HIS A 47 9.77 -18.15 10.69
C HIS A 47 10.73 -17.81 11.84
N ASN A 48 11.33 -18.82 12.47
CA ASN A 48 12.26 -18.66 13.60
C ASN A 48 11.70 -17.73 14.72
N ARG A 49 10.46 -17.97 15.15
CA ARG A 49 9.75 -17.21 16.20
C ARG A 49 9.53 -15.71 15.85
N LYS A 50 9.73 -15.31 14.60
CA LYS A 50 9.46 -13.95 14.13
C LYS A 50 8.37 -13.99 13.07
N GLN A 51 7.52 -12.97 13.05
CA GLN A 51 6.53 -12.78 12.00
C GLN A 51 7.10 -11.91 10.89
N TYR A 52 6.82 -12.31 9.66
CA TYR A 52 7.24 -11.60 8.45
C TYR A 52 6.01 -11.29 7.59
N ARG A 53 5.99 -10.12 6.98
CA ARG A 53 5.01 -9.75 5.95
C ARG A 53 5.49 -10.24 4.60
N VAL A 54 4.62 -10.91 3.84
CA VAL A 54 4.94 -11.52 2.53
C VAL A 54 5.49 -10.47 1.56
N HIS A 55 4.82 -9.32 1.41
CA HIS A 55 5.27 -8.26 0.49
C HIS A 55 6.69 -7.76 0.81
N ARG A 56 7.09 -7.67 2.08
CA ARG A 56 8.44 -7.24 2.45
C ARG A 56 9.51 -8.27 2.06
N VAL A 57 9.17 -9.56 2.16
CA VAL A 57 10.08 -10.64 1.73
C VAL A 57 10.17 -10.66 0.20
N ILE A 58 9.07 -10.49 -0.51
CA ILE A 58 9.07 -10.37 -1.97
C ILE A 58 9.91 -9.17 -2.42
N PHE A 59 9.74 -8.01 -1.80
CA PHE A 59 10.55 -6.83 -2.10
C PHE A 59 12.04 -7.12 -1.90
N LEU A 60 12.41 -7.72 -0.76
CA LEU A 60 13.80 -8.11 -0.48
C LEU A 60 14.35 -9.06 -1.55
N MET A 61 13.58 -10.06 -1.98
CA MET A 61 14.00 -11.03 -3.00
C MET A 61 14.23 -10.39 -4.38
N HIS A 62 13.46 -9.35 -4.74
CA HIS A 62 13.59 -8.69 -6.04
C HIS A 62 14.63 -7.58 -6.07
N HIS A 63 14.83 -6.87 -4.95
CA HIS A 63 15.68 -5.67 -4.91
C HIS A 63 17.01 -5.89 -4.17
N GLY A 64 17.18 -7.01 -3.45
CA GLY A 64 18.43 -7.32 -2.71
C GLY A 64 18.58 -6.54 -1.39
N TYR A 65 17.69 -5.61 -1.08
CA TYR A 65 17.69 -4.82 0.17
C TYR A 65 16.27 -4.66 0.72
N LEU A 66 16.15 -4.27 1.98
CA LEU A 66 14.87 -4.03 2.61
C LEU A 66 14.80 -2.62 3.18
N PRO A 67 13.95 -1.73 2.63
CA PRO A 67 13.76 -0.38 3.15
C PRO A 67 12.98 -0.39 4.44
N GLU A 68 12.93 0.75 5.14
CA GLU A 68 12.14 0.92 6.35
C GLU A 68 10.65 0.62 6.09
N TYR A 69 10.11 1.18 5.00
CA TYR A 69 8.73 0.92 4.55
C TYR A 69 8.71 0.35 3.13
N VAL A 70 7.83 -0.63 2.91
CA VAL A 70 7.44 -1.12 1.59
C VAL A 70 5.95 -0.83 1.43
N ASP A 71 5.60 -0.14 0.35
CA ASP A 71 4.24 0.31 0.05
C ASP A 71 3.69 -0.42 -1.19
N HIS A 72 2.36 -0.61 -1.23
CA HIS A 72 1.64 -1.12 -2.39
C HIS A 72 1.17 0.04 -3.26
N ILE A 73 1.64 0.12 -4.50
CA ILE A 73 1.37 1.24 -5.43
C ILE A 73 -0.14 1.45 -5.62
N ASP A 74 -0.91 0.37 -5.76
CA ASP A 74 -2.36 0.38 -5.93
C ASP A 74 -3.16 0.51 -4.61
N GLY A 75 -2.48 0.52 -3.45
CA GLY A 75 -3.09 0.54 -2.13
C GLY A 75 -3.78 -0.78 -1.71
N ASN A 76 -3.69 -1.84 -2.52
CA ASN A 76 -4.21 -3.16 -2.19
C ASN A 76 -3.13 -3.99 -1.48
N THR A 77 -3.27 -4.17 -0.17
CA THR A 77 -2.31 -4.88 0.69
C THR A 77 -2.15 -6.38 0.39
N LEU A 78 -3.00 -6.94 -0.46
CA LEU A 78 -2.97 -8.33 -0.91
C LEU A 78 -2.36 -8.50 -2.30
N ASN A 79 -2.18 -7.41 -3.06
CA ASN A 79 -1.49 -7.44 -4.34
C ASN A 79 0.03 -7.35 -4.15
N ASN A 80 0.64 -8.47 -3.79
CA ASN A 80 2.07 -8.56 -3.48
C ASN A 80 2.94 -8.80 -4.73
N ARG A 81 2.47 -8.47 -5.94
CA ARG A 81 3.28 -8.52 -7.16
C ARG A 81 4.46 -7.57 -7.02
N ALA A 82 5.65 -7.99 -7.46
CA ALA A 82 6.89 -7.24 -7.28
C ALA A 82 6.80 -5.83 -7.91
N GLU A 83 6.18 -5.72 -9.08
CA GLU A 83 5.95 -4.46 -9.80
C GLU A 83 4.96 -3.52 -9.09
N ASN A 84 4.14 -4.04 -8.16
CA ASN A 84 3.23 -3.27 -7.33
C ASN A 84 3.85 -2.82 -6.00
N LEU A 85 5.09 -3.22 -5.72
CA LEU A 85 5.78 -2.90 -4.46
C LEU A 85 6.85 -1.82 -4.70
N ARG A 86 6.88 -0.82 -3.85
CA ARG A 86 7.89 0.24 -3.88
C ARG A 86 8.46 0.53 -2.52
N SER A 87 9.70 1.05 -2.49
CA SER A 87 10.28 1.65 -1.30
C SER A 87 9.52 2.95 -0.96
N ALA A 88 9.22 3.15 0.30
CA ALA A 88 8.58 4.36 0.80
C ALA A 88 9.30 4.84 2.06
N ASP A 89 9.24 6.15 2.31
CA ASP A 89 9.56 6.76 3.59
C ASP A 89 8.28 7.02 4.41
N PRO A 90 8.38 7.36 5.70
CA PRO A 90 7.20 7.61 6.54
C PRO A 90 6.29 8.72 6.02
N VAL A 91 6.82 9.70 5.29
CA VAL A 91 6.05 10.84 4.76
C VAL A 91 5.30 10.42 3.51
N THR A 92 5.99 9.80 2.56
CA THR A 92 5.38 9.36 1.29
C THR A 92 4.38 8.23 1.49
N ASN A 93 4.59 7.34 2.48
CA ASN A 93 3.64 6.28 2.82
C ASN A 93 2.28 6.84 3.32
N GLN A 94 2.28 8.01 3.98
CA GLN A 94 1.03 8.67 4.39
C GLN A 94 0.19 9.16 3.20
N TYR A 95 0.82 9.47 2.07
CA TYR A 95 0.11 9.95 0.88
C TYR A 95 -0.67 8.85 0.17
N ASN A 96 -0.29 7.58 0.37
CA ASN A 96 -0.98 6.41 -0.17
C ASN A 96 -2.16 5.91 0.71
N THR A 97 -2.65 6.73 1.65
CA THR A 97 -3.80 6.36 2.47
C THR A 97 -5.11 6.36 1.67
N LYS A 98 -6.02 5.45 2.03
CA LYS A 98 -7.39 5.40 1.47
C LYS A 98 -8.19 6.65 1.88
N LYS A 99 -9.30 6.91 1.19
CA LYS A 99 -10.25 7.95 1.60
C LYS A 99 -10.79 7.67 3.01
N HIS A 100 -11.12 8.73 3.76
CA HIS A 100 -11.77 8.59 5.06
C HIS A 100 -13.17 7.97 4.92
N ALA A 101 -13.58 7.16 5.90
CA ALA A 101 -14.89 6.48 5.88
C ALA A 101 -16.08 7.46 5.96
N ASP A 102 -15.88 8.63 6.56
CA ASP A 102 -16.84 9.73 6.72
C ASP A 102 -16.82 10.74 5.57
N ASN A 103 -16.15 10.42 4.46
CA ASN A 103 -16.05 11.32 3.32
C ASN A 103 -17.39 11.47 2.60
N SER A 104 -17.99 12.67 2.70
CA SER A 104 -19.34 13.00 2.22
C SER A 104 -19.51 12.99 0.69
N SER A 105 -18.42 13.15 -0.07
CA SER A 105 -18.47 13.17 -1.54
C SER A 105 -18.26 11.81 -2.19
N GLY A 106 -17.75 10.82 -1.44
CA GLY A 106 -17.29 9.54 -1.97
C GLY A 106 -15.93 9.60 -2.69
N HIS A 107 -15.33 10.79 -2.87
CA HIS A 107 -14.05 10.97 -3.57
C HIS A 107 -12.97 11.52 -2.64
N LYS A 108 -11.78 10.91 -2.69
CA LYS A 108 -10.64 11.29 -1.84
C LYS A 108 -10.27 12.77 -2.02
N ASN A 109 -10.06 13.47 -0.88
CA ASN A 109 -9.73 14.90 -0.83
C ASN A 109 -10.83 15.86 -1.29
N VAL A 110 -12.05 15.38 -1.50
CA VAL A 110 -13.22 16.19 -1.85
C VAL A 110 -14.27 16.04 -0.75
N TRP A 111 -14.84 17.14 -0.28
CA TRP A 111 -15.93 17.19 0.72
C TRP A 111 -17.06 18.04 0.20
N VAL A 112 -18.29 17.72 0.59
CA VAL A 112 -19.45 18.57 0.31
C VAL A 112 -19.59 19.59 1.45
N ASP A 113 -19.61 20.88 1.11
CA ASP A 113 -20.01 21.94 2.07
C ASP A 113 -21.52 21.86 2.26
N PRO A 114 -22.02 21.50 3.47
CA PRO A 114 -23.44 21.28 3.69
C PRO A 114 -24.28 22.58 3.58
N ARG A 115 -23.64 23.74 3.70
CA ARG A 115 -24.31 25.05 3.60
C ARG A 115 -24.53 25.48 2.17
N THR A 116 -23.59 25.22 1.27
CA THR A 116 -23.61 25.69 -0.13
C THR A 116 -23.90 24.59 -1.14
N GLY A 117 -23.72 23.32 -0.75
CA GLY A 117 -23.74 22.15 -1.65
C GLY A 117 -22.52 22.07 -2.57
N HIS A 118 -21.58 23.00 -2.47
CA HIS A 118 -20.36 22.99 -3.29
C HIS A 118 -19.33 21.97 -2.80
N PHE A 119 -18.41 21.60 -3.67
CA PHE A 119 -17.35 20.64 -3.41
C PHE A 119 -16.07 21.35 -3.03
N VAL A 120 -15.59 21.12 -1.80
CA VAL A 120 -14.36 21.69 -1.26
C VAL A 120 -13.22 20.68 -1.41
N VAL A 121 -12.12 21.10 -2.00
CA VAL A 121 -10.93 20.26 -2.21
C VAL A 121 -9.82 20.68 -1.24
N LYS A 122 -9.29 19.71 -0.48
CA LYS A 122 -8.13 19.88 0.40
C LYS A 122 -7.17 18.70 0.20
N VAL A 123 -5.89 18.97 0.02
CA VAL A 123 -4.84 17.96 -0.14
C VAL A 123 -3.80 18.14 0.97
N ALA A 124 -3.38 17.05 1.60
CA ALA A 124 -2.33 17.09 2.59
C ALA A 124 -0.97 17.29 1.90
N VAL A 125 -0.27 18.37 2.23
CA VAL A 125 1.10 18.67 1.79
C VAL A 125 1.95 18.87 3.03
N ASN A 126 3.04 18.13 3.17
CA ASN A 126 3.93 18.21 4.33
C ASN A 126 3.17 18.13 5.68
N ARG A 127 2.24 17.14 5.78
CA ARG A 127 1.38 16.91 6.97
C ARG A 127 0.37 18.04 7.28
N LYS A 128 0.19 19.01 6.40
CA LYS A 128 -0.81 20.08 6.55
C LYS A 128 -1.88 19.94 5.47
N ASN A 129 -3.15 20.04 5.85
CA ASN A 129 -4.25 20.10 4.90
C ASN A 129 -4.21 21.46 4.20
N THR A 130 -3.87 21.44 2.91
CA THR A 130 -3.82 22.63 2.06
C THR A 130 -5.11 22.73 1.28
N TYR A 131 -5.77 23.88 1.36
CA TYR A 131 -6.96 24.19 0.57
C TYR A 131 -6.56 24.40 -0.90
N VAL A 132 -7.27 23.73 -1.80
CA VAL A 132 -7.04 23.82 -3.25
C VAL A 132 -8.09 24.71 -3.91
N GLY A 133 -9.35 24.50 -3.56
CA GLY A 133 -10.45 25.29 -4.14
C GLY A 133 -11.82 24.78 -3.73
N THR A 134 -12.85 25.54 -4.16
CA THR A 134 -14.27 25.17 -4.04
C THR A 134 -14.90 25.16 -5.44
N TYR A 135 -15.61 24.10 -5.77
CA TYR A 135 -16.12 23.81 -7.11
C TYR A 135 -17.63 23.58 -7.07
N LYS A 136 -18.32 23.96 -8.12
CA LYS A 136 -19.78 23.77 -8.25
C LYS A 136 -20.14 22.35 -8.67
N THR A 137 -19.26 21.68 -9.43
CA THR A 137 -19.48 20.32 -9.90
C THR A 137 -18.53 19.33 -9.24
N LEU A 138 -18.97 18.10 -9.07
CA LEU A 138 -18.15 17.02 -8.55
C LEU A 138 -16.97 16.69 -9.50
N LEU A 139 -17.20 16.75 -10.81
CA LEU A 139 -16.18 16.46 -11.81
C LEU A 139 -15.00 17.44 -11.71
N ASP A 140 -15.27 18.74 -11.64
CA ASP A 140 -14.22 19.76 -11.51
C ASP A 140 -13.44 19.58 -10.20
N ALA A 141 -14.13 19.27 -9.11
CA ALA A 141 -13.50 19.03 -7.81
C ALA A 141 -12.59 17.78 -7.82
N VAL A 142 -13.03 16.69 -8.45
CA VAL A 142 -12.24 15.45 -8.57
C VAL A 142 -11.02 15.66 -9.45
N THR A 143 -11.16 16.38 -10.56
CA THR A 143 -10.05 16.75 -11.44
C THR A 143 -9.01 17.56 -10.69
N ALA A 144 -9.43 18.65 -10.03
CA ALA A 144 -8.55 19.51 -9.25
C ALA A 144 -7.87 18.75 -8.08
N ALA A 145 -8.60 17.84 -7.41
CA ALA A 145 -8.02 17.00 -6.36
C ALA A 145 -6.96 16.03 -6.90
N THR A 146 -7.17 15.51 -8.10
CA THR A 146 -6.22 14.60 -8.76
C THR A 146 -4.95 15.32 -9.16
N GLU A 147 -5.08 16.48 -9.82
CA GLU A 147 -3.94 17.32 -10.21
C GLU A 147 -3.13 17.81 -8.99
N ALA A 148 -3.82 18.27 -7.95
CA ALA A 148 -3.16 18.72 -6.72
C ALA A 148 -2.42 17.58 -6.02
N ARG A 149 -2.96 16.34 -6.00
CA ARG A 149 -2.24 15.17 -5.46
C ARG A 149 -1.02 14.82 -6.30
N LEU A 150 -1.13 14.82 -7.62
CA LEU A 150 0.00 14.56 -8.51
C LEU A 150 1.11 15.59 -8.33
N ALA A 151 0.76 16.87 -8.24
CA ALA A 151 1.73 17.94 -8.00
C ALA A 151 2.40 17.82 -6.61
N ALA A 152 1.64 17.44 -5.57
CA ALA A 152 2.13 17.37 -4.20
C ALA A 152 2.91 16.08 -3.90
N HIS A 153 2.53 14.96 -4.51
CA HIS A 153 2.96 13.61 -4.11
C HIS A 153 3.61 12.81 -5.25
N GLY A 154 3.56 13.28 -6.49
CA GLY A 154 4.14 12.60 -7.65
C GLY A 154 3.67 11.15 -7.77
N ALA A 155 4.62 10.22 -7.94
CA ALA A 155 4.34 8.78 -8.07
C ALA A 155 3.70 8.14 -6.81
N PHE A 156 3.64 8.84 -5.67
CA PHE A 156 2.98 8.38 -4.43
C PHE A 156 1.52 8.87 -4.29
N ALA A 157 1.01 9.58 -5.29
CA ALA A 157 -0.38 10.02 -5.30
C ALA A 157 -1.35 8.83 -5.41
N ASN A 158 -2.10 8.53 -4.35
CA ASN A 158 -3.20 7.56 -4.38
C ASN A 158 -4.49 8.30 -4.71
N HIS A 159 -5.17 7.86 -5.76
CA HIS A 159 -6.41 8.49 -6.26
C HIS A 159 -7.68 7.93 -5.63
N GLY A 160 -7.56 7.00 -4.68
CA GLY A 160 -8.67 6.47 -3.89
C GLY A 160 -9.49 5.46 -4.68
N GLY A 161 -8.92 4.28 -4.90
CA GLY A 161 -9.68 3.11 -5.32
C GLY A 161 -10.49 2.53 -4.15
#